data_58ae4e1c2029c13f431448feedeca1c7
#
_entry.id   58ae4e1c2029c13f431448feedeca1c7
#
_cell.length_a   1.000
_cell.length_b   1.000
_cell.length_c   1.000
_cell.angle_alpha   90.00
_cell.angle_beta   90.00
_cell.angle_gamma   90.00
#
_symmetry.space_group_name_H-M   'P 1'
#
loop_
_entity.id
_entity.type
_entity.pdbx_description
1 polymer ?
#
loop_
_entity_poly.entity_id
_entity_poly.type
_entity_poly.pdbx_seq_one_letter_code
_entity_poly.pdbx_strand_id
1 'polypeptide(L)'
;FLPVDGSPFRVGLYINSPVFYDLKLRGDAGSGFVQYSGNLSDNNSSAYIRNSCNYEYKIYTPWKFGVSLGHTVGSYLALGATYEYSDYGSIDNRVIDGTYYDPWYGDAYDTSSSDDVMNAHTERTLKGVHTLKLGAEFKPLPTLALRAGYNWVSAVFDENGFRDGSLESPGSGYATSTDYTNWKATNRFTLGLGFQASKNINLDLAYQYSHTNGDFYPFMSYYGDTN
;
A
#
# COMPACT_ATOMS: atom_id res chain seq x y z
N PHE A 1 11.10 5.35 -24.00
CA PHE A 1 11.75 6.67 -24.16
C PHE A 1 11.88 6.94 -25.66
N LEU A 2 11.16 7.91 -26.16
CA LEU A 2 11.37 8.41 -27.53
C LEU A 2 12.05 9.78 -27.43
N PRO A 3 13.39 9.88 -27.58
CA PRO A 3 14.01 11.15 -27.83
C PRO A 3 13.62 11.58 -29.24
N VAL A 4 13.02 12.74 -29.37
CA VAL A 4 12.88 13.40 -30.67
C VAL A 4 14.24 14.02 -30.95
N ASP A 5 14.91 13.59 -32.02
CA ASP A 5 16.22 14.12 -32.39
C ASP A 5 16.21 15.66 -32.45
N GLY A 6 17.13 16.27 -31.70
CA GLY A 6 17.25 17.73 -31.60
C GLY A 6 16.24 18.39 -30.64
N SER A 7 15.32 17.65 -30.01
CA SER A 7 14.38 18.21 -29.04
C SER A 7 14.89 18.04 -27.59
N PRO A 8 14.77 19.07 -26.73
CA PRO A 8 15.05 18.95 -25.31
C PRO A 8 13.97 18.16 -24.55
N PHE A 9 12.87 17.80 -25.21
CA PHE A 9 11.77 17.05 -24.59
C PHE A 9 11.97 15.55 -24.68
N ARG A 10 11.54 14.86 -23.63
CA ARG A 10 11.52 13.42 -23.53
C ARG A 10 10.17 12.97 -23.00
N VAL A 11 9.62 11.92 -23.60
CA VAL A 11 8.36 11.29 -23.15
C VAL A 11 8.65 9.84 -22.81
N GLY A 12 8.15 9.37 -21.70
CA GLY A 12 8.22 7.99 -21.27
C GLY A 12 6.83 7.44 -20.96
N LEU A 13 6.57 6.22 -21.39
CA LEU A 13 5.39 5.45 -21.01
C LEU A 13 5.85 4.17 -20.35
N TYR A 14 5.14 3.72 -19.32
CA TYR A 14 5.41 2.45 -18.68
C TYR A 14 4.15 1.80 -18.14
N ILE A 15 4.19 0.49 -18.08
CA ILE A 15 3.14 -0.35 -17.52
C ILE A 15 3.82 -1.32 -16.56
N ASN A 16 3.34 -1.40 -15.33
CA ASN A 16 3.74 -2.43 -14.39
C ASN A 16 2.63 -3.46 -14.27
N SER A 17 3.00 -4.73 -14.44
CA SER A 17 2.08 -5.85 -14.21
C SER A 17 1.68 -5.97 -12.74
N PRO A 18 0.58 -6.65 -12.44
CA PRO A 18 0.25 -7.06 -11.08
C PRO A 18 1.40 -7.78 -10.39
N VAL A 19 1.51 -7.58 -9.09
CA VAL A 19 2.37 -8.33 -8.19
C VAL A 19 1.50 -9.34 -7.45
N PHE A 20 1.98 -10.56 -7.36
CA PHE A 20 1.31 -11.65 -6.67
C PHE A 20 1.93 -11.82 -5.29
N TYR A 21 1.12 -11.66 -4.26
CA TYR A 21 1.53 -11.87 -2.88
C TYR A 21 0.90 -13.15 -2.35
N ASP A 22 1.71 -13.97 -1.70
CA ASP A 22 1.29 -15.12 -0.90
C ASP A 22 1.53 -14.77 0.57
N LEU A 23 0.47 -14.66 1.34
CA LEU A 23 0.49 -14.05 2.66
C LEU A 23 -0.01 -15.05 3.71
N LYS A 24 0.68 -15.11 4.84
CA LYS A 24 0.32 -15.92 6.00
C LYS A 24 0.17 -15.01 7.21
N LEU A 25 -1.03 -14.98 7.77
CA LEU A 25 -1.33 -14.30 9.01
C LEU A 25 -1.46 -15.32 10.13
N ARG A 26 -0.69 -15.15 11.19
CA ARG A 26 -0.80 -15.93 12.42
C ARG A 26 -1.10 -15.00 13.57
N GLY A 27 -2.14 -15.30 14.31
CA GLY A 27 -2.52 -14.53 15.47
C GLY A 27 -3.02 -15.43 16.59
N ASP A 28 -2.63 -15.12 17.81
CA ASP A 28 -3.17 -15.72 19.03
C ASP A 28 -3.80 -14.60 19.85
N ALA A 29 -5.06 -14.79 20.22
CA ALA A 29 -5.76 -13.90 21.14
C ALA A 29 -6.33 -14.69 22.30
N GLY A 30 -6.16 -14.17 23.50
CA GLY A 30 -6.73 -14.77 24.70
C GLY A 30 -7.36 -13.72 25.60
N SER A 31 -8.50 -14.06 26.18
CA SER A 31 -9.15 -13.28 27.22
C SER A 31 -9.53 -14.19 28.37
N GLY A 32 -9.26 -13.75 29.58
CA GLY A 32 -9.58 -14.49 30.78
C GLY A 32 -10.15 -13.56 31.86
N PHE A 33 -11.03 -14.11 32.69
CA PHE A 33 -11.46 -13.42 33.89
C PHE A 33 -11.35 -14.36 35.10
N VAL A 34 -11.10 -13.76 36.24
CA VAL A 34 -11.14 -14.43 37.54
C VAL A 34 -12.15 -13.67 38.38
N GLN A 35 -13.21 -14.37 38.79
CA GLN A 35 -14.19 -13.82 39.71
C GLN A 35 -13.83 -14.25 41.13
N TYR A 36 -13.58 -13.29 41.98
CA TYR A 36 -13.41 -13.51 43.42
C TYR A 36 -14.75 -13.36 44.11
N SER A 37 -15.25 -14.42 44.74
CA SER A 37 -16.31 -14.28 45.71
C SER A 37 -15.70 -13.75 47.01
N GLY A 38 -16.35 -12.80 47.70
CA GLY A 38 -15.81 -12.15 48.89
C GLY A 38 -15.57 -13.09 50.10
N ASN A 39 -15.81 -14.37 49.97
CA ASN A 39 -15.46 -15.42 50.95
C ASN A 39 -14.28 -16.25 50.37
N LEU A 40 -13.17 -16.20 51.06
CA LEU A 40 -11.95 -16.95 50.71
C LEU A 40 -12.08 -18.47 50.63
N SER A 41 -13.24 -19.02 50.94
CA SER A 41 -13.50 -20.45 50.98
C SER A 41 -14.34 -21.00 49.82
N ASP A 42 -14.96 -20.16 49.01
CA ASP A 42 -15.88 -20.62 47.96
C ASP A 42 -15.49 -20.17 46.55
N ASN A 43 -15.12 -21.19 45.77
CA ASN A 43 -15.15 -21.23 44.30
C ASN A 43 -14.78 -19.96 43.55
N ASN A 44 -13.50 -19.71 43.44
CA ASN A 44 -13.00 -18.84 42.40
C ASN A 44 -13.30 -19.48 41.04
N SER A 45 -14.22 -18.90 40.28
CA SER A 45 -14.44 -19.32 38.91
C SER A 45 -13.50 -18.48 38.00
N SER A 46 -12.70 -19.19 37.25
CA SER A 46 -11.90 -18.58 36.18
C SER A 46 -12.31 -19.17 34.85
N ALA A 47 -12.46 -18.32 33.85
CA ALA A 47 -12.63 -18.77 32.48
C ALA A 47 -11.54 -18.13 31.62
N TYR A 48 -10.94 -18.94 30.77
CA TYR A 48 -9.95 -18.48 29.81
C TYR A 48 -10.38 -18.97 28.43
N ILE A 49 -10.47 -18.04 27.49
CA ILE A 49 -10.75 -18.31 26.08
C ILE A 49 -9.49 -17.96 25.30
N ARG A 50 -8.98 -18.90 24.56
CA ARG A 50 -7.87 -18.68 23.62
C ARG A 50 -8.32 -19.05 22.23
N ASN A 51 -8.17 -18.12 21.30
CA ASN A 51 -8.33 -18.35 19.87
C ASN A 51 -6.99 -18.17 19.18
N SER A 52 -6.63 -19.13 18.34
CA SER A 52 -5.52 -19.02 17.41
C SER A 52 -6.06 -18.93 15.98
N CYS A 53 -5.57 -17.98 15.24
CA CYS A 53 -5.87 -17.82 13.82
C CYS A 53 -4.62 -18.14 13.02
N ASN A 54 -4.76 -19.02 12.04
CA ASN A 54 -3.77 -19.24 11.01
C ASN A 54 -4.49 -19.08 9.67
N TYR A 55 -4.26 -17.95 9.01
CA TYR A 55 -4.96 -17.58 7.79
C TYR A 55 -3.96 -17.37 6.67
N GLU A 56 -4.17 -18.06 5.56
CA GLU A 56 -3.35 -17.99 4.36
C GLU A 56 -4.20 -17.45 3.22
N TYR A 57 -3.71 -16.44 2.53
CA TYR A 57 -4.42 -15.79 1.43
C TYR A 57 -3.46 -15.21 0.40
N LYS A 58 -3.96 -14.97 -0.79
CA LYS A 58 -3.18 -14.35 -1.86
C LYS A 58 -3.80 -13.02 -2.27
N ILE A 59 -2.96 -12.08 -2.66
CA ILE A 59 -3.38 -10.78 -3.18
C ILE A 59 -2.71 -10.55 -4.52
N TYR A 60 -3.51 -10.22 -5.53
CA TYR A 60 -3.03 -9.75 -6.82
C TYR A 60 -3.27 -8.26 -6.91
N THR A 61 -2.17 -7.48 -6.98
CA THR A 61 -2.27 -6.03 -7.07
C THR A 61 -2.77 -5.60 -8.44
N PRO A 62 -3.34 -4.39 -8.57
CA PRO A 62 -3.75 -3.88 -9.86
C PRO A 62 -2.57 -3.55 -10.78
N TRP A 63 -2.87 -3.42 -12.07
CA TRP A 63 -1.96 -2.83 -13.05
C TRP A 63 -1.64 -1.38 -12.68
N LYS A 64 -0.43 -0.95 -12.99
CA LYS A 64 -0.03 0.46 -12.85
C LYS A 64 0.40 1.00 -14.20
N PHE A 65 -0.14 2.14 -14.56
CA PHE A 65 0.15 2.87 -15.79
C PHE A 65 0.85 4.18 -15.45
N GLY A 66 1.86 4.54 -16.21
CA GLY A 66 2.55 5.79 -15.98
C GLY A 66 2.99 6.48 -17.26
N VAL A 67 2.93 7.81 -17.22
CA VAL A 67 3.46 8.70 -18.24
C VAL A 67 4.44 9.67 -17.61
N SER A 68 5.58 9.86 -18.26
CA SER A 68 6.63 10.77 -17.80
C SER A 68 6.98 11.75 -18.89
N LEU A 69 7.19 13.01 -18.49
CA LEU A 69 7.69 14.07 -19.34
C LEU A 69 8.99 14.60 -18.74
N GLY A 70 9.98 14.82 -19.57
CA GLY A 70 11.25 15.42 -19.19
C GLY A 70 11.60 16.56 -20.13
N HIS A 71 12.20 17.60 -19.59
CA HIS A 71 12.70 18.75 -20.35
C HIS A 71 14.04 19.21 -19.81
N THR A 72 14.96 19.51 -20.70
CA THR A 72 16.27 20.07 -20.33
C THR A 72 16.48 21.43 -21.00
N VAL A 73 16.99 22.40 -20.24
CA VAL A 73 17.38 23.70 -20.74
C VAL A 73 18.90 23.82 -20.60
N GLY A 74 19.60 23.74 -21.74
CA GLY A 74 21.06 23.66 -21.75
C GLY A 74 21.57 22.51 -20.86
N SER A 75 22.69 22.76 -20.21
CA SER A 75 23.30 21.83 -19.24
C SER A 75 22.99 22.16 -17.78
N TYR A 76 22.21 23.22 -17.54
CA TYR A 76 22.05 23.79 -16.21
C TYR A 76 20.68 23.53 -15.57
N LEU A 77 19.64 23.19 -16.34
CA LEU A 77 18.30 22.94 -15.81
C LEU A 77 17.70 21.67 -16.41
N ALA A 78 17.22 20.78 -15.54
CA ALA A 78 16.41 19.63 -15.92
C ALA A 78 15.09 19.65 -15.15
N LEU A 79 13.99 19.43 -15.85
CA LEU A 79 12.64 19.35 -15.30
C LEU A 79 12.05 17.98 -15.62
N GLY A 80 11.28 17.45 -14.70
CA GLY A 80 10.58 16.17 -14.87
C GLY A 80 9.20 16.21 -14.25
N ALA A 81 8.25 15.59 -14.92
CA ALA A 81 6.92 15.33 -14.39
C ALA A 81 6.55 13.87 -14.70
N THR A 82 5.94 13.19 -13.74
CA THR A 82 5.42 11.82 -13.92
C THR A 82 4.03 11.75 -13.32
N TYR A 83 3.12 11.18 -14.08
CA TYR A 83 1.80 10.81 -13.61
C TYR A 83 1.66 9.30 -13.64
N GLU A 84 1.15 8.70 -12.53
CA GLU A 84 0.87 7.28 -12.42
C GLU A 84 -0.58 7.08 -11.99
N TYR A 85 -1.18 6.01 -12.49
CA TYR A 85 -2.51 5.57 -12.09
C TYR A 85 -2.51 4.08 -11.79
N SER A 86 -3.21 3.69 -10.73
CA SER A 86 -3.43 2.29 -10.35
C SER A 86 -4.79 2.18 -9.65
N ASP A 87 -5.64 1.28 -10.10
CA ASP A 87 -6.98 1.10 -9.54
C ASP A 87 -6.96 0.08 -8.40
N TYR A 88 -6.86 0.58 -7.16
CA TYR A 88 -6.83 -0.29 -5.98
C TYR A 88 -8.17 -0.98 -5.67
N GLY A 89 -9.29 -0.46 -6.20
CA GLY A 89 -10.58 -1.15 -6.15
C GLY A 89 -10.58 -2.48 -6.92
N SER A 90 -9.65 -2.65 -7.87
CA SER A 90 -9.50 -3.87 -8.67
C SER A 90 -8.48 -4.87 -8.11
N ILE A 91 -8.08 -4.76 -6.85
CA ILE A 91 -7.30 -5.79 -6.16
C ILE A 91 -8.09 -7.10 -6.16
N ASP A 92 -7.44 -8.21 -6.55
CA ASP A 92 -8.03 -9.54 -6.45
C ASP A 92 -7.52 -10.22 -5.16
N ASN A 93 -8.37 -10.24 -4.16
CA ASN A 93 -8.18 -11.02 -2.94
C ASN A 93 -8.57 -12.46 -3.24
N ARG A 94 -7.75 -13.42 -2.83
CA ARG A 94 -7.94 -14.82 -3.15
C ARG A 94 -7.77 -15.68 -1.91
N VAL A 95 -8.59 -16.71 -1.81
CA VAL A 95 -8.52 -17.74 -0.76
C VAL A 95 -7.91 -19.00 -1.33
N ILE A 96 -7.20 -19.74 -0.48
CA ILE A 96 -6.69 -21.05 -0.83
C ILE A 96 -7.85 -22.03 -0.78
N ASP A 97 -8.12 -22.68 -1.89
CA ASP A 97 -9.27 -23.58 -2.10
C ASP A 97 -8.88 -25.03 -2.32
N GLY A 98 -7.60 -25.34 -2.37
CA GLY A 98 -7.11 -26.69 -2.55
C GLY A 98 -5.60 -26.77 -2.71
N THR A 99 -5.14 -27.96 -3.03
CA THR A 99 -3.74 -28.23 -3.35
C THR A 99 -3.68 -29.02 -4.65
N TYR A 100 -2.95 -28.52 -5.62
CA TYR A 100 -2.63 -29.26 -6.82
C TYR A 100 -1.33 -30.04 -6.61
N TYR A 101 -1.35 -31.30 -6.95
CA TYR A 101 -0.18 -32.17 -6.93
C TYR A 101 0.31 -32.42 -8.36
N ASP A 102 1.55 -32.01 -8.64
CA ASP A 102 2.18 -32.26 -9.93
C ASP A 102 2.67 -33.72 -9.99
N PRO A 103 2.05 -34.57 -10.83
CA PRO A 103 2.41 -35.97 -10.89
C PRO A 103 3.78 -36.22 -11.55
N TRP A 104 4.37 -35.22 -12.23
CA TRP A 104 5.63 -35.38 -12.94
C TRP A 104 6.83 -34.97 -12.09
N TYR A 105 6.67 -33.93 -11.27
CA TYR A 105 7.75 -33.38 -10.43
C TYR A 105 7.59 -33.75 -8.95
N GLY A 106 6.43 -34.25 -8.56
CA GLY A 106 6.15 -34.59 -7.17
C GLY A 106 5.93 -33.39 -6.25
N ASP A 107 5.81 -32.20 -6.82
CA ASP A 107 5.59 -30.97 -6.08
C ASP A 107 4.09 -30.73 -5.84
N ALA A 108 3.78 -30.11 -4.70
CA ALA A 108 2.44 -29.71 -4.34
C ALA A 108 2.39 -28.19 -4.19
N TYR A 109 1.41 -27.55 -4.82
CA TYR A 109 1.18 -26.10 -4.68
C TYR A 109 -0.27 -25.81 -4.39
N ASP A 110 -0.48 -24.79 -3.57
CA ASP A 110 -1.81 -24.36 -3.19
C ASP A 110 -2.52 -23.71 -4.38
N THR A 111 -3.72 -24.19 -4.68
CA THR A 111 -4.65 -23.54 -5.60
C THR A 111 -5.41 -22.46 -4.87
N SER A 112 -5.91 -21.48 -5.61
CA SER A 112 -6.67 -20.36 -5.03
C SER A 112 -7.74 -19.88 -6.00
N SER A 113 -8.87 -19.46 -5.45
CA SER A 113 -9.95 -18.78 -6.16
C SER A 113 -10.16 -17.37 -5.64
N SER A 114 -10.79 -16.52 -6.44
CA SER A 114 -11.13 -15.15 -6.02
C SER A 114 -12.12 -15.18 -4.86
N ASP A 115 -11.88 -14.32 -3.88
CA ASP A 115 -12.80 -14.09 -2.76
C ASP A 115 -13.79 -12.99 -3.16
N ASP A 116 -14.92 -13.38 -3.73
CA ASP A 116 -15.90 -12.45 -4.28
C ASP A 116 -16.47 -11.50 -3.23
N VAL A 117 -16.61 -11.94 -1.98
CA VAL A 117 -17.11 -11.12 -0.87
C VAL A 117 -16.11 -10.04 -0.51
N MET A 118 -14.84 -10.42 -0.34
CA MET A 118 -13.76 -9.48 -0.05
C MET A 118 -13.53 -8.54 -1.24
N ASN A 119 -13.59 -9.04 -2.46
CA ASN A 119 -13.38 -8.22 -3.66
C ASN A 119 -14.52 -7.20 -3.85
N ALA A 120 -15.77 -7.58 -3.61
CA ALA A 120 -16.88 -6.64 -3.63
C ALA A 120 -16.77 -5.58 -2.53
N HIS A 121 -16.25 -5.92 -1.36
CA HIS A 121 -15.94 -4.94 -0.32
C HIS A 121 -14.80 -4.01 -0.73
N THR A 122 -13.73 -4.55 -1.27
CA THR A 122 -12.56 -3.79 -1.76
C THR A 122 -12.97 -2.79 -2.83
N GLU A 123 -13.80 -3.18 -3.80
CA GLU A 123 -14.32 -2.31 -4.86
C GLU A 123 -15.13 -1.12 -4.30
N ARG A 124 -15.89 -1.34 -3.22
CA ARG A 124 -16.70 -0.28 -2.59
C ARG A 124 -15.90 0.65 -1.70
N THR A 125 -14.80 0.17 -1.12
CA THR A 125 -14.05 0.92 -0.10
C THR A 125 -12.77 1.56 -0.62
N LEU A 126 -12.19 1.00 -1.67
CA LEU A 126 -10.97 1.51 -2.29
C LEU A 126 -11.26 2.08 -3.66
N LYS A 127 -10.42 2.98 -4.11
CA LYS A 127 -10.54 3.66 -5.40
C LYS A 127 -9.22 3.73 -6.15
N GLY A 128 -9.29 4.21 -7.37
CA GLY A 128 -8.12 4.49 -8.18
C GLY A 128 -7.20 5.52 -7.52
N VAL A 129 -5.91 5.22 -7.47
CA VAL A 129 -4.88 6.08 -6.91
C VAL A 129 -4.13 6.77 -8.01
N HIS A 130 -4.13 8.09 -7.93
CA HIS A 130 -3.38 8.98 -8.79
C HIS A 130 -2.11 9.43 -8.08
N THR A 131 -0.98 9.37 -8.78
CA THR A 131 0.29 9.87 -8.27
C THR A 131 0.86 10.89 -9.24
N LEU A 132 1.18 12.06 -8.74
CA LEU A 132 1.86 13.12 -9.49
C LEU A 132 3.24 13.35 -8.85
N LYS A 133 4.28 13.25 -9.67
CA LYS A 133 5.67 13.51 -9.27
C LYS A 133 6.22 14.64 -10.13
N LEU A 134 6.72 15.68 -9.49
CA LEU A 134 7.40 16.79 -10.15
C LEU A 134 8.82 16.88 -9.62
N GLY A 135 9.78 17.16 -10.48
CA GLY A 135 11.17 17.29 -10.11
C GLY A 135 11.89 18.35 -10.93
N ALA A 136 12.83 19.03 -10.28
CA ALA A 136 13.72 19.98 -10.92
C ALA A 136 15.14 19.79 -10.41
N GLU A 137 16.12 19.84 -11.30
CA GLU A 137 17.54 19.95 -10.99
C GLU A 137 18.10 21.21 -11.65
N PHE A 138 18.71 22.06 -10.84
CA PHE A 138 19.38 23.26 -11.29
C PHE A 138 20.86 23.21 -10.94
N LYS A 139 21.72 23.40 -11.93
CA LYS A 139 23.19 23.42 -11.80
C LYS A 139 23.71 24.82 -12.02
N PRO A 140 23.79 25.65 -10.95
CA PRO A 140 24.36 26.99 -11.05
C PRO A 140 25.86 26.96 -11.38
N LEU A 141 26.52 25.88 -11.00
CA LEU A 141 27.94 25.61 -11.30
C LEU A 141 28.10 24.17 -11.77
N PRO A 142 29.13 23.84 -12.55
CA PRO A 142 29.38 22.45 -12.97
C PRO A 142 29.55 21.48 -11.81
N THR A 143 29.98 21.97 -10.65
CA THR A 143 30.24 21.16 -9.44
C THR A 143 29.09 21.20 -8.43
N LEU A 144 28.04 21.96 -8.66
CA LEU A 144 26.95 22.16 -7.72
C LEU A 144 25.60 21.88 -8.39
N ALA A 145 24.82 20.98 -7.79
CA ALA A 145 23.45 20.67 -8.20
C ALA A 145 22.47 20.92 -7.05
N LEU A 146 21.45 21.72 -7.32
CA LEU A 146 20.31 21.95 -6.44
C LEU A 146 19.12 21.18 -7.00
N ARG A 147 18.42 20.44 -6.14
CA ARG A 147 17.29 19.61 -6.54
C ARG A 147 16.07 19.92 -5.68
N ALA A 148 14.91 19.95 -6.31
CA ALA A 148 13.64 20.08 -5.64
C ALA A 148 12.65 19.10 -6.26
N GLY A 149 11.81 18.51 -5.42
CA GLY A 149 10.80 17.57 -5.86
C GLY A 149 9.52 17.68 -5.06
N TYR A 150 8.43 17.35 -5.72
CA TYR A 150 7.11 17.24 -5.12
C TYR A 150 6.47 15.93 -5.58
N ASN A 151 5.89 15.19 -4.64
CA ASN A 151 5.14 13.98 -4.92
C ASN A 151 3.80 14.06 -4.18
N TRP A 152 2.72 14.01 -4.95
CA TRP A 152 1.37 13.91 -4.45
C TRP A 152 0.80 12.53 -4.80
N VAL A 153 0.19 11.89 -3.81
CA VAL A 153 -0.52 10.62 -3.96
C VAL A 153 -1.94 10.83 -3.44
N SER A 154 -2.95 10.54 -4.25
CA SER A 154 -4.35 10.65 -3.84
C SER A 154 -4.69 9.66 -2.73
N ALA A 155 -5.81 9.87 -2.05
CA ALA A 155 -6.34 8.90 -1.10
C ALA A 155 -6.67 7.58 -1.82
N VAL A 156 -6.41 6.46 -1.16
CA VAL A 156 -6.80 5.13 -1.62
C VAL A 156 -8.21 4.76 -1.18
N PHE A 157 -8.63 5.25 0.00
CA PHE A 157 -9.97 4.99 0.52
C PHE A 157 -10.99 5.92 -0.13
N ASP A 158 -12.16 5.38 -0.44
CA ASP A 158 -13.33 6.17 -0.77
C ASP A 158 -13.80 6.97 0.47
N GLU A 159 -14.53 8.06 0.25
CA GLU A 159 -15.05 8.88 1.35
C GLU A 159 -16.01 8.09 2.26
N ASN A 160 -16.72 7.13 1.66
CA ASN A 160 -17.64 6.22 2.34
C ASN A 160 -17.04 4.83 2.56
N GLY A 161 -15.72 4.69 2.46
CA GLY A 161 -15.01 3.43 2.67
C GLY A 161 -14.99 3.06 4.14
N PHE A 162 -15.98 2.27 4.57
CA PHE A 162 -16.09 1.78 5.94
C PHE A 162 -15.45 0.40 6.07
N ARG A 163 -14.92 0.13 7.26
CA ARG A 163 -14.57 -1.21 7.70
C ARG A 163 -15.83 -1.89 8.18
N ASP A 164 -16.04 -3.09 7.71
CA ASP A 164 -17.20 -3.89 8.05
C ASP A 164 -16.74 -5.17 8.76
N GLY A 165 -16.97 -5.21 10.07
CA GLY A 165 -16.65 -6.37 10.91
C GLY A 165 -17.64 -7.53 10.77
N SER A 166 -18.74 -7.33 10.04
CA SER A 166 -19.75 -8.35 9.79
C SER A 166 -19.50 -9.17 8.52
N LEU A 167 -18.53 -8.75 7.68
CA LEU A 167 -18.19 -9.47 6.46
C LEU A 167 -17.56 -10.82 6.77
N GLU A 168 -18.07 -11.84 6.12
CA GLU A 168 -17.51 -13.19 6.13
C GLU A 168 -17.04 -13.54 4.72
N SER A 169 -15.81 -14.03 4.61
CA SER A 169 -15.26 -14.55 3.37
C SER A 169 -15.07 -16.05 3.44
N PRO A 170 -15.03 -16.77 2.30
CA PRO A 170 -14.84 -18.22 2.28
C PRO A 170 -13.56 -18.72 2.98
N GLY A 171 -12.52 -17.88 3.01
CA GLY A 171 -11.23 -18.24 3.62
C GLY A 171 -11.06 -17.78 5.07
N SER A 172 -11.94 -16.92 5.57
CA SER A 172 -11.86 -16.35 6.91
C SER A 172 -13.23 -15.96 7.40
N GLY A 173 -13.51 -16.10 8.69
CA GLY A 173 -14.74 -15.59 9.30
C GLY A 173 -14.85 -14.08 9.29
N TYR A 174 -13.77 -13.35 8.95
CA TYR A 174 -13.74 -11.89 9.01
C TYR A 174 -12.95 -11.29 7.85
N ALA A 175 -13.63 -10.55 7.00
CA ALA A 175 -13.03 -9.81 5.89
C ALA A 175 -12.76 -8.35 6.28
N THR A 176 -12.09 -8.10 7.39
CA THR A 176 -11.83 -6.75 7.88
C THR A 176 -10.35 -6.38 7.82
N SER A 177 -10.08 -5.09 7.58
CA SER A 177 -8.75 -4.52 7.72
C SER A 177 -8.36 -4.41 9.20
N THR A 178 -7.11 -4.64 9.52
CA THR A 178 -6.52 -4.40 10.83
C THR A 178 -6.10 -2.92 11.02
N ASP A 179 -6.07 -2.13 9.95
CA ASP A 179 -5.81 -0.69 10.02
C ASP A 179 -7.10 0.08 10.27
N TYR A 180 -7.11 0.88 11.31
CA TYR A 180 -8.26 1.70 11.74
C TYR A 180 -8.21 3.13 11.20
N THR A 181 -7.33 3.41 10.27
CA THR A 181 -7.14 4.75 9.72
C THR A 181 -7.37 4.77 8.22
N ASN A 182 -8.31 5.59 7.77
CA ASN A 182 -8.48 5.88 6.35
C ASN A 182 -7.55 7.02 5.98
N TRP A 183 -6.40 6.67 5.42
CA TRP A 183 -5.39 7.63 4.98
C TRP A 183 -5.88 8.43 3.79
N LYS A 184 -5.77 9.77 3.90
CA LYS A 184 -6.06 10.73 2.84
C LYS A 184 -4.84 10.92 1.92
N ALA A 185 -4.91 11.92 1.09
CA ALA A 185 -3.82 12.23 0.18
C ALA A 185 -2.50 12.51 0.93
N THR A 186 -1.41 12.00 0.36
CA THR A 186 -0.06 12.20 0.87
C THR A 186 0.68 13.22 0.02
N ASN A 187 1.29 14.20 0.67
CA ASN A 187 2.17 15.18 0.07
C ASN A 187 3.60 14.96 0.54
N ARG A 188 4.56 14.91 -0.39
CA ARG A 188 5.99 14.79 -0.08
C ARG A 188 6.75 15.87 -0.81
N PHE A 189 7.54 16.62 -0.07
CA PHE A 189 8.46 17.63 -0.59
C PHE A 189 9.89 17.14 -0.38
N THR A 190 10.71 17.24 -1.39
CA THR A 190 12.12 16.85 -1.34
C THR A 190 13.01 17.99 -1.77
N LEU A 191 14.12 18.16 -1.05
CA LEU A 191 15.19 19.08 -1.41
C LEU A 191 16.49 18.28 -1.45
N GLY A 192 17.36 18.60 -2.41
CA GLY A 192 18.62 17.92 -2.59
C GLY A 192 19.73 18.89 -2.93
N LEU A 193 20.92 18.61 -2.43
CA LEU A 193 22.17 19.31 -2.72
C LEU A 193 23.19 18.29 -3.17
N GLY A 194 23.73 18.44 -4.37
CA GLY A 194 24.84 17.67 -4.89
C GLY A 194 26.08 18.56 -5.05
N PHE A 195 27.22 18.12 -4.52
CA PHE A 195 28.47 18.85 -4.62
C PHE A 195 29.60 17.91 -5.03
N GLN A 196 30.30 18.28 -6.11
CA GLN A 196 31.50 17.59 -6.56
C GLN A 196 32.72 18.19 -5.86
N ALA A 197 33.19 17.56 -4.79
CA ALA A 197 34.32 18.02 -4.00
C ALA A 197 35.66 17.82 -4.73
N SER A 198 35.75 16.78 -5.57
CA SER A 198 36.91 16.52 -6.43
C SER A 198 36.49 15.69 -7.65
N LYS A 199 37.44 15.40 -8.56
CA LYS A 199 37.15 14.56 -9.75
C LYS A 199 36.60 13.17 -9.38
N ASN A 200 36.90 12.66 -8.18
CA ASN A 200 36.56 11.31 -7.74
C ASN A 200 35.60 11.29 -6.52
N ILE A 201 35.19 12.47 -6.01
CA ILE A 201 34.35 12.55 -4.80
C ILE A 201 33.13 13.43 -5.09
N ASN A 202 31.96 12.80 -5.04
CA ASN A 202 30.67 13.48 -5.07
C ASN A 202 29.98 13.31 -3.71
N LEU A 203 29.40 14.37 -3.21
CA LEU A 203 28.63 14.42 -1.97
C LEU A 203 27.20 14.81 -2.34
N ASP A 204 26.24 13.97 -1.95
CA ASP A 204 24.82 14.24 -2.13
C ASP A 204 24.13 14.25 -0.78
N LEU A 205 23.36 15.30 -0.51
CA LEU A 205 22.50 15.46 0.66
C LEU A 205 21.05 15.58 0.16
N ALA A 206 20.16 14.83 0.78
CA ALA A 206 18.74 14.90 0.50
C ALA A 206 17.91 15.01 1.78
N TYR A 207 16.89 15.84 1.74
CA TYR A 207 15.89 15.99 2.79
C TYR A 207 14.52 15.76 2.21
N GLN A 208 13.68 14.99 2.91
CA GLN A 208 12.29 14.75 2.55
C GLN A 208 11.37 15.07 3.72
N TYR A 209 10.33 15.84 3.44
CA TYR A 209 9.20 16.04 4.32
C TYR A 209 7.97 15.36 3.74
N SER A 210 7.29 14.53 4.54
CA SER A 210 6.06 13.84 4.14
C SER A 210 4.94 14.19 5.10
N HIS A 211 3.77 14.52 4.54
CA HIS A 211 2.56 14.84 5.30
C HIS A 211 1.37 14.07 4.75
N THR A 212 0.68 13.36 5.63
CA THR A 212 -0.54 12.62 5.33
C THR A 212 -1.53 12.82 6.46
N ASN A 213 -2.76 13.14 6.13
CA ASN A 213 -3.88 13.16 7.07
C ASN A 213 -4.61 11.82 7.00
N GLY A 214 -5.34 11.48 8.06
CA GLY A 214 -6.17 10.29 8.09
C GLY A 214 -7.35 10.48 9.05
N ASP A 215 -8.44 9.82 8.75
CA ASP A 215 -9.59 9.72 9.65
C ASP A 215 -9.45 8.42 10.45
N PHE A 216 -9.37 8.55 11.76
CA PHE A 216 -9.20 7.43 12.67
C PHE A 216 -10.54 6.96 13.18
N TYR A 217 -10.83 5.67 13.02
CA TYR A 217 -12.06 5.02 13.45
C TYR A 217 -11.72 3.99 14.54
N PRO A 218 -11.81 4.35 15.82
CA PRO A 218 -11.41 3.49 16.94
C PRO A 218 -12.35 2.30 17.16
N PHE A 219 -13.57 2.39 16.65
CA PHE A 219 -14.57 1.34 16.77
C PHE A 219 -15.05 0.88 15.40
N MET A 220 -15.11 -0.44 15.21
CA MET A 220 -15.73 -1.02 14.02
C MET A 220 -17.24 -1.12 14.25
N SER A 221 -18.03 -0.81 13.22
CA SER A 221 -19.43 -1.17 13.19
C SER A 221 -19.55 -2.68 13.05
N TYR A 222 -20.22 -3.31 13.99
CA TYR A 222 -20.42 -4.78 13.98
C TYR A 222 -21.58 -5.20 13.07
N TYR A 223 -22.44 -4.25 12.69
CA TYR A 223 -23.66 -4.51 11.92
C TYR A 223 -23.80 -3.65 10.65
N GLY A 224 -22.72 -3.12 10.13
CA GLY A 224 -22.77 -2.29 8.93
C GLY A 224 -23.56 -1.00 9.09
N ASP A 225 -23.87 -0.60 10.30
CA ASP A 225 -24.55 0.66 10.55
C ASP A 225 -23.61 1.83 10.33
N THR A 226 -23.87 2.52 9.27
CA THR A 226 -23.27 3.80 8.90
C THR A 226 -23.96 4.90 9.71
N ASN A 227 -23.35 5.36 10.74
CA ASN A 227 -23.65 6.65 11.35
C ASN A 227 -22.43 7.52 11.40
#